data_ee63cac3e98285844299f845666471f5
#
_entry.id   ee63cac3e98285844299f845666471f5
#
_cell.length_a   1.000
_cell.length_b   1.000
_cell.length_c   1.000
_cell.angle_alpha   90.00
_cell.angle_beta   90.00
_cell.angle_gamma   90.00
#
_symmetry.space_group_name_H-M   'P 1'
#
loop_
_entity.id
_entity.type
_entity.pdbx_description
1 polymer ?
#
loop_
_entity_poly.entity_id
_entity_poly.type
_entity_poly.pdbx_seq_one_letter_code
_entity_poly.pdbx_strand_id
1 'polypeptide(L)'
;RLGSDVVAVNAVLMTMLTFTAYALDGFAYAVEARSGQAYGARDGSKLLEVWRAACRQSGMVALAFALIYSVAGEYIIALLTSIPSLQQLADRYLFWQMILPVIGVWCYLLDGMFIGATRGAEMRNSMAVAAAGFAVTLLSVPMLGNHGLWLALAVFLALRGLSLALIWRRHWQRGTWFS
;
A
#
# COMPACT_ATOMS: atom_id res chain seq x y z
N ARG A 1 -4.59 -21.10 -14.34
CA ARG A 1 -3.46 -20.50 -15.04
C ARG A 1 -3.95 -19.36 -15.92
N LEU A 2 -3.17 -18.29 -15.98
CA LEU A 2 -3.64 -17.04 -16.57
C LEU A 2 -3.11 -16.80 -17.99
N GLY A 3 -2.13 -17.55 -18.44
CA GLY A 3 -1.55 -17.38 -19.77
C GLY A 3 -0.43 -16.35 -19.82
N SER A 4 0.34 -16.35 -20.92
CA SER A 4 1.52 -15.51 -21.08
C SER A 4 1.19 -14.02 -21.26
N ASP A 5 0.09 -13.71 -21.94
CA ASP A 5 -0.33 -12.31 -22.15
C ASP A 5 -0.71 -11.65 -20.84
N VAL A 6 -1.40 -12.37 -19.96
CA VAL A 6 -1.79 -11.86 -18.64
C VAL A 6 -0.55 -11.66 -17.78
N VAL A 7 0.43 -12.55 -17.84
CA VAL A 7 1.70 -12.39 -17.11
C VAL A 7 2.44 -11.14 -17.58
N ALA A 8 2.49 -10.92 -18.89
CA ALA A 8 3.13 -9.73 -19.45
C ALA A 8 2.42 -8.46 -19.02
N VAL A 9 1.09 -8.45 -19.02
CA VAL A 9 0.29 -7.31 -18.56
C VAL A 9 0.53 -7.05 -17.08
N ASN A 10 0.58 -8.10 -16.27
CA ASN A 10 0.86 -7.96 -14.85
C ASN A 10 2.24 -7.34 -14.60
N ALA A 11 3.23 -7.66 -15.44
CA ALA A 11 4.55 -7.06 -15.33
C ALA A 11 4.50 -5.55 -15.59
N VAL A 12 3.73 -5.11 -16.59
CA VAL A 12 3.52 -3.69 -16.88
C VAL A 12 2.85 -3.00 -15.70
N LEU A 13 1.78 -3.59 -15.18
CA LEU A 13 1.03 -3.01 -14.06
C LEU A 13 1.87 -2.97 -12.78
N MET A 14 2.68 -4.00 -12.53
CA MET A 14 3.59 -4.01 -11.39
C MET A 14 4.67 -2.95 -11.51
N THR A 15 5.12 -2.62 -12.71
CA THR A 15 6.04 -1.51 -12.92
C THR A 15 5.41 -0.20 -12.49
N MET A 16 4.15 0.03 -12.86
CA MET A 16 3.40 1.22 -12.45
C MET A 16 3.25 1.27 -10.91
N LEU A 17 2.90 0.15 -10.31
CA LEU A 17 2.76 0.05 -8.86
C LEU A 17 4.09 0.29 -8.16
N THR A 18 5.20 -0.18 -8.72
CA THR A 18 6.54 0.02 -8.16
C THR A 18 6.90 1.50 -8.11
N PHE A 19 6.62 2.26 -9.18
CA PHE A 19 6.83 3.71 -9.16
C PHE A 19 6.02 4.38 -8.07
N THR A 20 4.76 3.99 -7.93
CA THR A 20 3.89 4.52 -6.88
C THR A 20 4.45 4.19 -5.49
N ALA A 21 4.90 2.96 -5.31
CA ALA A 21 5.46 2.49 -4.03
C ALA A 21 6.72 3.28 -3.66
N TYR A 22 7.60 3.56 -4.63
CA TYR A 22 8.80 4.35 -4.36
C TYR A 22 8.46 5.76 -3.89
N ALA A 23 7.46 6.38 -4.49
CA ALA A 23 7.02 7.71 -4.08
C ALA A 23 6.46 7.69 -2.65
N LEU A 24 5.62 6.70 -2.35
CA LEU A 24 5.00 6.58 -1.02
C LEU A 24 6.01 6.16 0.06
N ASP A 25 7.03 5.37 -0.30
CA ASP A 25 8.09 4.98 0.62
C ASP A 25 8.86 6.20 1.15
N GLY A 26 9.03 7.24 0.34
CA GLY A 26 9.64 8.47 0.80
C GLY A 26 8.91 9.06 1.99
N PHE A 27 7.58 9.05 1.99
CA PHE A 27 6.78 9.49 3.12
C PHE A 27 6.92 8.55 4.31
N ALA A 28 7.01 7.24 4.06
CA ALA A 28 7.20 6.26 5.14
C ALA A 28 8.51 6.50 5.88
N TYR A 29 9.60 6.78 5.15
CA TYR A 29 10.89 7.11 5.77
C TYR A 29 10.83 8.40 6.59
N ALA A 30 10.12 9.41 6.10
CA ALA A 30 9.96 10.66 6.84
C ALA A 30 9.16 10.43 8.13
N VAL A 31 8.10 9.64 8.06
CA VAL A 31 7.29 9.28 9.23
C VAL A 31 8.12 8.48 10.22
N GLU A 32 8.91 7.52 9.73
CA GLU A 32 9.81 6.73 10.57
C GLU A 32 10.75 7.61 11.38
N ALA A 33 11.42 8.56 10.73
CA ALA A 33 12.36 9.43 11.39
C ALA A 33 11.67 10.34 12.42
N ARG A 34 10.61 11.01 12.02
CA ARG A 34 9.91 11.98 12.88
C ARG A 34 9.13 11.31 14.01
N SER A 35 8.44 10.21 13.71
CA SER A 35 7.69 9.47 14.72
C SER A 35 8.63 8.80 15.71
N GLY A 36 9.80 8.37 15.25
CA GLY A 36 10.83 7.82 16.12
C GLY A 36 11.34 8.86 17.13
N GLN A 37 11.56 10.09 16.69
CA GLN A 37 11.93 11.19 17.57
C GLN A 37 10.84 11.46 18.60
N ALA A 38 9.58 11.52 18.18
CA ALA A 38 8.44 11.73 19.07
C ALA A 38 8.28 10.57 20.05
N TYR A 39 8.50 9.35 19.60
CA TYR A 39 8.45 8.16 20.43
C TYR A 39 9.54 8.19 21.50
N GLY A 40 10.77 8.52 21.13
CA GLY A 40 11.89 8.63 22.06
C GLY A 40 11.69 9.72 23.08
N ALA A 41 11.07 10.84 22.71
CA ALA A 41 10.75 11.95 23.60
C ALA A 41 9.46 11.71 24.39
N ARG A 42 8.71 10.65 24.10
CA ARG A 42 7.42 10.32 24.69
C ARG A 42 6.39 11.46 24.54
N ASP A 43 6.46 12.18 23.43
CA ASP A 43 5.60 13.32 23.13
C ASP A 43 4.44 12.90 22.24
N GLY A 44 3.28 12.64 22.87
CA GLY A 44 2.08 12.21 22.15
C GLY A 44 1.52 13.27 21.22
N SER A 45 1.57 14.54 21.61
CA SER A 45 1.09 15.65 20.79
C SER A 45 1.92 15.77 19.51
N LYS A 46 3.23 15.67 19.62
CA LYS A 46 4.15 15.71 18.48
C LYS A 46 3.93 14.52 17.56
N LEU A 47 3.71 13.33 18.13
CA LEU A 47 3.45 12.11 17.34
C LEU A 47 2.18 12.26 16.52
N LEU A 48 1.10 12.76 17.11
CA LEU A 48 -0.15 13.00 16.38
C LEU A 48 0.01 14.07 15.32
N GLU A 49 0.80 15.10 15.59
CA GLU A 49 1.08 16.15 14.63
C GLU A 49 1.81 15.59 13.39
N VAL A 50 2.84 14.76 13.63
CA VAL A 50 3.58 14.08 12.56
C VAL A 50 2.63 13.19 11.75
N TRP A 51 1.79 12.41 12.41
CA TRP A 51 0.83 11.52 11.75
C TRP A 51 -0.15 12.29 10.88
N ARG A 52 -0.75 13.36 11.40
CA ARG A 52 -1.70 14.18 10.65
C ARG A 52 -1.08 14.82 9.43
N ALA A 53 0.13 15.37 9.58
CA ALA A 53 0.85 15.97 8.46
C ALA A 53 1.17 14.93 7.39
N ALA A 54 1.65 13.75 7.81
CA ALA A 54 1.97 12.66 6.90
C ALA A 54 0.73 12.15 6.18
N CYS A 55 -0.37 11.95 6.89
CA CYS A 55 -1.63 11.51 6.28
C CYS A 55 -2.12 12.50 5.23
N ARG A 56 -2.07 13.79 5.55
CA ARG A 56 -2.51 14.83 4.62
C ARG A 56 -1.66 14.86 3.36
N GLN A 57 -0.34 14.90 3.52
CA GLN A 57 0.57 15.01 2.39
C GLN A 57 0.58 13.75 1.53
N SER A 58 0.73 12.59 2.16
CA SER A 58 0.79 11.33 1.43
C SER A 58 -0.56 10.94 0.84
N GLY A 59 -1.65 11.27 1.52
CA GLY A 59 -2.99 11.09 0.99
C GLY A 59 -3.21 11.90 -0.27
N MET A 60 -2.73 13.15 -0.31
CA MET A 60 -2.79 13.98 -1.50
C MET A 60 -1.98 13.39 -2.64
N VAL A 61 -0.78 12.86 -2.35
CA VAL A 61 0.06 12.22 -3.37
C VAL A 61 -0.60 10.94 -3.89
N ALA A 62 -1.17 10.12 -2.99
CA ALA A 62 -1.86 8.90 -3.41
C ALA A 62 -3.07 9.22 -4.29
N LEU A 63 -3.84 10.25 -3.96
CA LEU A 63 -4.95 10.70 -4.81
C LEU A 63 -4.45 11.24 -6.14
N ALA A 64 -3.31 11.94 -6.15
CA ALA A 64 -2.71 12.43 -7.39
C ALA A 64 -2.32 11.27 -8.30
N PHE A 65 -1.70 10.21 -7.75
CA PHE A 65 -1.40 9.01 -8.54
C PHE A 65 -2.67 8.35 -9.07
N ALA A 66 -3.72 8.26 -8.24
CA ALA A 66 -4.99 7.68 -8.68
C ALA A 66 -5.58 8.48 -9.83
N LEU A 67 -5.56 9.82 -9.75
CA LEU A 67 -6.05 10.68 -10.81
C LEU A 67 -5.19 10.58 -12.08
N ILE A 68 -3.87 10.53 -11.94
CA ILE A 68 -2.96 10.38 -13.08
C ILE A 68 -3.25 9.07 -13.80
N TYR A 69 -3.42 7.98 -13.07
CA TYR A 69 -3.73 6.69 -13.66
C TYR A 69 -5.13 6.68 -14.28
N SER A 70 -6.08 7.42 -13.71
CA SER A 70 -7.42 7.54 -14.27
C SER A 70 -7.42 8.28 -15.60
N VAL A 71 -6.67 9.38 -15.70
CA VAL A 71 -6.67 10.26 -16.87
C VAL A 71 -5.65 9.82 -17.92
N ALA A 72 -4.45 9.47 -17.48
CA ALA A 72 -3.31 9.20 -18.36
C ALA A 72 -2.82 7.75 -18.31
N GLY A 73 -3.53 6.85 -17.63
CA GLY A 73 -3.09 5.46 -17.47
C GLY A 73 -2.90 4.76 -18.80
N GLU A 74 -3.77 5.00 -19.78
CA GLU A 74 -3.64 4.43 -21.11
C GLU A 74 -2.35 4.88 -21.78
N TYR A 75 -1.99 6.14 -21.66
CA TYR A 75 -0.74 6.67 -22.22
C TYR A 75 0.48 6.08 -21.52
N ILE A 76 0.41 5.90 -20.20
CA ILE A 76 1.50 5.30 -19.44
C ILE A 76 1.69 3.84 -19.88
N ILE A 77 0.62 3.09 -20.04
CA ILE A 77 0.66 1.70 -20.53
C ILE A 77 1.27 1.67 -21.94
N ALA A 78 0.88 2.62 -22.79
CA ALA A 78 1.42 2.71 -24.14
C ALA A 78 2.93 2.97 -24.16
N LEU A 79 3.46 3.69 -23.17
CA LEU A 79 4.90 3.92 -23.03
C LEU A 79 5.65 2.69 -22.53
N LEU A 80 4.97 1.84 -21.74
CA LEU A 80 5.60 0.65 -21.16
C LEU A 80 5.55 -0.56 -22.08
N THR A 81 4.57 -0.62 -22.99
CA THR A 81 4.46 -1.70 -23.99
C THR A 81 3.92 -1.15 -25.29
N SER A 82 4.46 -1.63 -26.41
CA SER A 82 4.01 -1.26 -27.75
C SER A 82 3.02 -2.25 -28.34
N ILE A 83 2.73 -3.35 -27.66
CA ILE A 83 1.87 -4.42 -28.16
C ILE A 83 0.40 -4.04 -27.91
N PRO A 84 -0.41 -3.81 -28.98
CA PRO A 84 -1.79 -3.34 -28.80
C PRO A 84 -2.69 -4.27 -27.99
N SER A 85 -2.51 -5.60 -28.14
CA SER A 85 -3.30 -6.57 -27.37
C SER A 85 -3.01 -6.48 -25.87
N LEU A 86 -1.76 -6.20 -25.48
CA LEU A 86 -1.38 -6.03 -24.09
C LEU A 86 -1.90 -4.70 -23.55
N GLN A 87 -1.90 -3.65 -24.37
CA GLN A 87 -2.45 -2.34 -23.96
C GLN A 87 -3.94 -2.47 -23.64
N GLN A 88 -4.71 -3.15 -24.50
CA GLN A 88 -6.14 -3.34 -24.27
C GLN A 88 -6.40 -4.19 -23.03
N LEU A 89 -5.61 -5.23 -22.84
CA LEU A 89 -5.77 -6.11 -21.68
C LEU A 89 -5.39 -5.37 -20.38
N ALA A 90 -4.33 -4.56 -20.43
CA ALA A 90 -3.91 -3.77 -19.26
C ALA A 90 -4.97 -2.76 -18.85
N ASP A 91 -5.69 -2.17 -19.81
CA ASP A 91 -6.75 -1.20 -19.50
C ASP A 91 -7.86 -1.79 -18.63
N ARG A 92 -8.11 -3.09 -18.77
CA ARG A 92 -9.11 -3.79 -17.94
C ARG A 92 -8.73 -3.82 -16.47
N TYR A 93 -7.42 -3.79 -16.19
CA TYR A 93 -6.91 -3.86 -14.81
C TYR A 93 -6.42 -2.52 -14.28
N LEU A 94 -6.54 -1.47 -15.08
CA LEU A 94 -6.09 -0.13 -14.69
C LEU A 94 -6.81 0.37 -13.43
N PHE A 95 -8.06 -0.05 -13.25
CA PHE A 95 -8.83 0.23 -12.05
C PHE A 95 -8.08 -0.11 -10.76
N TRP A 96 -7.34 -1.24 -10.74
CA TRP A 96 -6.56 -1.64 -9.58
C TRP A 96 -5.43 -0.66 -9.29
N GLN A 97 -4.84 -0.08 -10.34
CA GLN A 97 -3.78 0.92 -10.19
C GLN A 97 -4.30 2.24 -9.60
N MET A 98 -5.59 2.52 -9.78
CA MET A 98 -6.20 3.70 -9.17
C MET A 98 -6.48 3.50 -7.68
N ILE A 99 -6.85 2.28 -7.28
CA ILE A 99 -7.23 1.96 -5.90
C ILE A 99 -6.02 1.68 -5.02
N LEU A 100 -5.04 0.95 -5.55
CA LEU A 100 -3.92 0.45 -4.75
C LEU A 100 -3.12 1.54 -4.04
N PRO A 101 -2.81 2.69 -4.65
CA PRO A 101 -2.12 3.75 -3.93
C PRO A 101 -2.89 4.25 -2.71
N VAL A 102 -4.21 4.39 -2.83
CA VAL A 102 -5.06 4.88 -1.74
C VAL A 102 -5.09 3.87 -0.59
N ILE A 103 -5.17 2.58 -0.91
CA ILE A 103 -5.14 1.52 0.11
C ILE A 103 -3.75 1.41 0.72
N GLY A 104 -2.71 1.41 -0.13
CA GLY A 104 -1.34 1.17 0.29
C GLY A 104 -0.73 2.28 1.11
N VAL A 105 -1.18 3.52 0.94
CA VAL A 105 -0.60 4.66 1.65
C VAL A 105 -0.69 4.47 3.17
N TRP A 106 -1.80 3.96 3.65
CA TRP A 106 -2.00 3.70 5.08
C TRP A 106 -1.03 2.65 5.61
N CYS A 107 -0.80 1.60 4.82
CA CYS A 107 0.16 0.56 5.15
C CYS A 107 1.57 1.15 5.30
N TYR A 108 2.00 1.93 4.33
CA TYR A 108 3.35 2.52 4.34
C TYR A 108 3.56 3.48 5.50
N LEU A 109 2.58 4.32 5.79
CA LEU A 109 2.67 5.27 6.88
C LEU A 109 2.71 4.57 8.24
N LEU A 110 1.87 3.57 8.43
CA LEU A 110 1.85 2.80 9.68
C LEU A 110 3.13 2.00 9.86
N ASP A 111 3.69 1.44 8.79
CA ASP A 111 4.99 0.79 8.83
C ASP A 111 6.06 1.74 9.35
N GLY A 112 6.08 2.97 8.84
CA GLY A 112 7.01 3.99 9.29
C GLY A 112 6.88 4.27 10.78
N MET A 113 5.65 4.42 11.28
CA MET A 113 5.41 4.65 12.71
C MET A 113 5.88 3.49 13.57
N PHE A 114 5.61 2.26 13.17
CA PHE A 114 5.99 1.07 13.94
C PHE A 114 7.50 0.85 13.91
N ILE A 115 8.16 1.09 12.79
CA ILE A 115 9.62 1.02 12.69
C ILE A 115 10.24 2.09 13.60
N GLY A 116 9.73 3.33 13.56
CA GLY A 116 10.19 4.41 14.40
C GLY A 116 10.05 4.10 15.89
N ALA A 117 9.01 3.35 16.27
CA ALA A 117 8.77 2.91 17.64
C ALA A 117 9.49 1.60 17.98
N THR A 118 10.23 1.00 17.05
CA THR A 118 10.96 -0.26 17.20
C THR A 118 10.06 -1.45 17.58
N ARG A 119 8.84 -1.48 17.02
CA ARG A 119 7.84 -2.53 17.31
C ARG A 119 7.82 -3.60 16.23
N GLY A 120 8.96 -4.21 15.98
CA GLY A 120 9.11 -5.21 14.92
C GLY A 120 8.26 -6.46 15.11
N ALA A 121 8.03 -6.90 16.35
CA ALA A 121 7.19 -8.08 16.62
C ALA A 121 5.73 -7.87 16.18
N GLU A 122 5.18 -6.70 16.44
CA GLU A 122 3.81 -6.37 16.02
C GLU A 122 3.70 -6.24 14.50
N MET A 123 4.72 -5.67 13.85
CA MET A 123 4.78 -5.61 12.39
C MET A 123 4.82 -7.02 11.79
N ARG A 124 5.60 -7.92 12.38
CA ARG A 124 5.68 -9.32 11.94
C ARG A 124 4.32 -10.01 12.07
N ASN A 125 3.63 -9.81 13.18
CA ASN A 125 2.31 -10.40 13.41
C ASN A 125 1.29 -9.86 12.39
N SER A 126 1.33 -8.57 12.12
CA SER A 126 0.49 -7.93 11.10
C SER A 126 0.77 -8.52 9.72
N MET A 127 2.04 -8.69 9.37
CA MET A 127 2.44 -9.27 8.10
C MET A 127 1.92 -10.71 7.97
N ALA A 128 1.97 -11.50 9.06
CA ALA A 128 1.47 -12.87 9.03
C ALA A 128 -0.05 -12.92 8.78
N VAL A 129 -0.81 -12.03 9.42
CA VAL A 129 -2.25 -11.91 9.20
C VAL A 129 -2.54 -11.53 7.74
N ALA A 130 -1.81 -10.54 7.23
CA ALA A 130 -1.97 -10.08 5.85
C ALA A 130 -1.61 -11.17 4.85
N ALA A 131 -0.54 -11.93 5.11
CA ALA A 131 -0.12 -13.04 4.25
C ALA A 131 -1.16 -14.15 4.23
N ALA A 132 -1.78 -14.45 5.39
CA ALA A 132 -2.87 -15.43 5.46
C ALA A 132 -4.06 -14.98 4.62
N GLY A 133 -4.45 -13.71 4.73
CA GLY A 133 -5.53 -13.14 3.92
C GLY A 133 -5.22 -13.16 2.43
N PHE A 134 -3.98 -12.88 2.06
CA PHE A 134 -3.52 -12.97 0.68
C PHE A 134 -3.65 -14.40 0.14
N ALA A 135 -3.18 -15.39 0.92
CA ALA A 135 -3.25 -16.79 0.52
C ALA A 135 -4.70 -17.25 0.34
N VAL A 136 -5.58 -16.88 1.27
CA VAL A 136 -7.01 -17.21 1.18
C VAL A 136 -7.62 -16.57 -0.07
N THR A 137 -7.32 -15.29 -0.33
CA THR A 137 -7.86 -14.59 -1.49
C THR A 137 -7.34 -15.16 -2.80
N LEU A 138 -6.13 -15.70 -2.83
CA LEU A 138 -5.59 -16.35 -4.02
C LEU A 138 -6.44 -17.54 -4.47
N LEU A 139 -7.19 -18.16 -3.55
CA LEU A 139 -8.11 -19.23 -3.90
C LEU A 139 -9.24 -18.76 -4.83
N SER A 140 -9.49 -17.44 -4.90
CA SER A 140 -10.47 -16.87 -5.82
C SER A 140 -9.95 -16.70 -7.24
N VAL A 141 -8.67 -16.91 -7.50
CA VAL A 141 -8.08 -16.72 -8.83
C VAL A 141 -8.75 -17.61 -9.89
N PRO A 142 -9.05 -18.91 -9.63
CA PRO A 142 -9.74 -19.72 -10.62
C PRO A 142 -11.14 -19.20 -10.98
N MET A 143 -11.80 -18.48 -10.07
CA MET A 143 -13.13 -17.92 -10.29
C MET A 143 -13.07 -16.53 -10.94
N LEU A 144 -12.16 -15.67 -10.46
CA LEU A 144 -12.07 -14.26 -10.85
C LEU A 144 -10.96 -14.00 -11.88
N GLY A 145 -10.12 -15.00 -12.16
CA GLY A 145 -8.99 -14.82 -13.05
C GLY A 145 -7.97 -13.85 -12.52
N ASN A 146 -7.44 -12.99 -13.37
CA ASN A 146 -6.43 -12.02 -12.99
C ASN A 146 -6.94 -10.98 -11.97
N HIS A 147 -8.24 -10.70 -11.96
CA HIS A 147 -8.83 -9.84 -10.93
C HIS A 147 -8.64 -10.41 -9.53
N GLY A 148 -8.69 -11.73 -9.39
CA GLY A 148 -8.44 -12.39 -8.11
C GLY A 148 -7.03 -12.15 -7.59
N LEU A 149 -6.04 -12.13 -8.49
CA LEU A 149 -4.66 -11.85 -8.13
C LEU A 149 -4.48 -10.42 -7.61
N TRP A 150 -5.06 -9.44 -8.31
CA TRP A 150 -5.00 -8.04 -7.88
C TRP A 150 -5.82 -7.80 -6.63
N LEU A 151 -6.96 -8.48 -6.50
CA LEU A 151 -7.75 -8.45 -5.27
C LEU A 151 -6.94 -8.99 -4.09
N ALA A 152 -6.20 -10.08 -4.27
CA ALA A 152 -5.36 -10.64 -3.23
C ALA A 152 -4.30 -9.63 -2.76
N LEU A 153 -3.68 -8.92 -3.69
CA LEU A 153 -2.71 -7.88 -3.37
C LEU A 153 -3.36 -6.73 -2.59
N ALA A 154 -4.55 -6.29 -3.01
CA ALA A 154 -5.30 -5.24 -2.32
C ALA A 154 -5.68 -5.69 -0.90
N VAL A 155 -6.13 -6.93 -0.73
CA VAL A 155 -6.45 -7.51 0.57
C VAL A 155 -5.22 -7.56 1.46
N PHE A 156 -4.07 -7.95 0.91
CA PHE A 156 -2.81 -7.98 1.65
C PHE A 156 -2.48 -6.60 2.22
N LEU A 157 -2.51 -5.57 1.38
CA LEU A 157 -2.20 -4.21 1.81
C LEU A 157 -3.25 -3.68 2.81
N ALA A 158 -4.53 -3.95 2.55
CA ALA A 158 -5.61 -3.50 3.42
C ALA A 158 -5.53 -4.15 4.80
N LEU A 159 -5.30 -5.46 4.86
CA LEU A 159 -5.19 -6.18 6.14
C LEU A 159 -3.95 -5.73 6.92
N ARG A 160 -2.85 -5.51 6.23
CA ARG A 160 -1.63 -5.06 6.87
C ARG A 160 -1.82 -3.67 7.48
N GLY A 161 -2.40 -2.73 6.72
CA GLY A 161 -2.69 -1.39 7.20
C GLY A 161 -3.72 -1.40 8.32
N LEU A 162 -4.80 -2.16 8.17
CA LEU A 162 -5.86 -2.24 9.17
C LEU A 162 -5.37 -2.85 10.47
N SER A 163 -4.62 -3.96 10.41
CA SER A 163 -4.11 -4.60 11.62
C SER A 163 -3.15 -3.70 12.37
N LEU A 164 -2.26 -3.01 11.67
CA LEU A 164 -1.36 -2.03 12.29
C LEU A 164 -2.14 -0.87 12.91
N ALA A 165 -3.15 -0.38 12.23
CA ALA A 165 -4.00 0.71 12.74
C ALA A 165 -4.73 0.29 14.01
N LEU A 166 -5.25 -0.93 14.06
CA LEU A 166 -5.93 -1.45 15.24
C LEU A 166 -4.98 -1.65 16.42
N ILE A 167 -3.78 -2.13 16.15
CA ILE A 167 -2.74 -2.30 17.18
C ILE A 167 -2.36 -0.93 17.74
N TRP A 168 -2.09 0.05 16.86
CA TRP A 168 -1.74 1.39 17.28
C TRP A 168 -2.85 2.05 18.10
N ARG A 169 -4.11 1.93 17.65
CA ARG A 169 -5.26 2.48 18.35
C ARG A 169 -5.39 1.86 19.75
N ARG A 170 -5.18 0.54 19.86
CA ARG A 170 -5.23 -0.15 21.14
C ARG A 170 -4.17 0.38 22.11
N HIS A 171 -2.93 0.50 21.64
CA HIS A 171 -1.85 1.06 22.46
C HIS A 171 -2.11 2.50 22.85
N TRP A 172 -2.63 3.29 21.91
CA TRP A 172 -2.92 4.70 22.17
C TRP A 172 -3.99 4.87 23.25
N GLN A 173 -5.08 4.10 23.15
CA GLN A 173 -6.16 4.16 24.13
C GLN A 173 -5.73 3.67 25.52
N ARG A 174 -4.83 2.69 25.56
CA ARG A 174 -4.31 2.13 26.82
C ARG A 174 -3.12 2.91 27.38
N GLY A 175 -2.61 3.89 26.64
CA GLY A 175 -1.42 4.63 27.02
C GLY A 175 -0.14 3.80 26.99
N THR A 176 -0.12 2.70 26.25
CA THR A 176 1.02 1.78 26.22
C THR A 176 1.93 1.96 24.99
N TRP A 177 1.63 2.94 24.12
CA TRP A 177 2.44 3.14 22.91
C TRP A 177 3.91 3.45 23.23
N PHE A 178 4.15 4.27 24.24
CA PHE A 178 5.50 4.68 24.63
C PHE A 178 6.17 3.73 25.65
N SER A 179 5.54 2.63 26.00
CA SER A 179 6.12 1.69 26.96
C SER A 179 6.91 0.54 26.35
#